data_55aa3a7f902b1f4af0e0e2e3c5bcc851
#
_entry.id   55aa3a7f902b1f4af0e0e2e3c5bcc851
#
_cell.length_a   1.000
_cell.length_b   1.000
_cell.length_c   1.000
_cell.angle_alpha   90.00
_cell.angle_beta   90.00
_cell.angle_gamma   90.00
#
_symmetry.space_group_name_H-M   'P 1'
#
loop_
_entity.id
_entity.type
_entity.pdbx_description
1 polymer ?
#
loop_
_entity_poly.entity_id
_entity_poly.type
_entity_poly.pdbx_seq_one_letter_code
_entity_poly.pdbx_strand_id
1 'polypeptide(L)'
;MSIAQSAITPELSPTSLLPPVPIKRLGEHSETIAGKADRAAAALNVCSTSWKDEECKEQAFANIVGRSAVLQRALHDVQVVAPTDSSVLIIGETGTGKELIARAIHNLSARRDRPFVKLNCAAIPSGLLESELFGHERGAFTGALMRKAGRFEAADKGTLFLDEVGDIPLEFQPKLLRVLQEREFERLGSTHTQRVDVRLVAATHRDLKRMVEDGQFRNDLYYRLHVFPLSVPSLRERREDIPLLARHFVNHYARRMNRPIETIPPQAVEALRSYSWPGNVRELQNFIERSVILSPGRVLGAPLAELKRADAQTPGSELSTLGEVEREHVLRAVRASNWVLGGPNGAAVRLGMKRTTLAYRIRKLHIPLRPD
;
A
#
# COMPACT_ATOMS: atom_id res chain seq x y z
N MET A 1 -54.64 21.40 46.08
CA MET A 1 -55.22 20.14 46.52
C MET A 1 -54.08 19.15 46.47
N SER A 2 -53.29 18.99 47.50
CA SER A 2 -53.53 18.30 48.76
C SER A 2 -53.72 16.79 48.60
N ILE A 3 -52.88 16.07 49.15
CA ILE A 3 -52.86 14.92 50.10
C ILE A 3 -51.83 13.90 49.65
N ALA A 4 -50.69 13.73 50.32
CA ALA A 4 -50.38 13.18 51.62
C ALA A 4 -50.12 11.64 51.60
N GLN A 5 -48.88 11.27 51.91
CA GLN A 5 -48.44 10.36 52.96
C GLN A 5 -48.82 8.86 52.89
N SER A 6 -47.83 7.96 52.93
CA SER A 6 -47.47 7.35 54.22
C SER A 6 -46.27 6.39 54.07
N ALA A 7 -45.44 6.46 55.06
CA ALA A 7 -44.29 5.62 55.37
C ALA A 7 -44.73 4.30 56.02
N ILE A 8 -43.97 3.19 55.79
CA ILE A 8 -43.94 2.05 56.71
C ILE A 8 -42.53 1.53 56.78
N THR A 9 -41.86 1.70 57.92
CA THR A 9 -40.75 0.90 58.42
C THR A 9 -41.28 -0.30 59.21
N PRO A 10 -40.56 -1.42 59.29
CA PRO A 10 -40.42 -2.17 60.54
C PRO A 10 -38.94 -2.41 60.89
N GLU A 11 -38.54 -1.97 62.00
CA GLU A 11 -38.15 -2.52 63.31
C GLU A 11 -37.19 -3.69 63.29
N LEU A 12 -36.12 -3.42 64.01
CA LEU A 12 -35.07 -4.27 64.55
C LEU A 12 -35.56 -5.24 65.63
N SER A 13 -34.94 -6.42 65.67
CA SER A 13 -34.74 -7.11 66.97
C SER A 13 -33.51 -8.08 66.91
N PRO A 14 -32.91 -8.41 68.06
CA PRO A 14 -31.45 -8.50 68.17
C PRO A 14 -30.97 -9.92 68.59
N THR A 15 -29.62 -10.01 68.63
CA THR A 15 -28.81 -10.89 69.50
C THR A 15 -28.54 -12.32 69.09
N SER A 16 -27.27 -12.58 68.83
CA SER A 16 -26.59 -13.70 69.50
C SER A 16 -25.08 -13.36 69.56
N LEU A 17 -24.61 -13.22 70.79
CA LEU A 17 -23.25 -13.08 71.25
C LEU A 17 -22.48 -14.39 71.04
N LEU A 18 -21.30 -14.32 70.43
CA LEU A 18 -20.27 -15.36 70.49
C LEU A 18 -19.03 -14.75 71.20
N PRO A 19 -18.28 -15.57 71.98
CA PRO A 19 -17.27 -15.09 72.89
C PRO A 19 -15.94 -14.68 72.20
N PRO A 20 -15.08 -13.92 72.89
CA PRO A 20 -13.83 -13.36 72.35
C PRO A 20 -12.75 -14.43 72.21
N VAL A 21 -12.10 -14.50 71.04
CA VAL A 21 -10.92 -15.30 70.77
C VAL A 21 -9.66 -14.49 71.10
N PRO A 22 -8.64 -15.08 71.76
CA PRO A 22 -7.48 -14.32 72.24
C PRO A 22 -6.55 -13.89 71.11
N ILE A 23 -6.15 -12.61 71.20
CA ILE A 23 -5.18 -11.99 70.29
C ILE A 23 -3.79 -12.56 70.62
N LYS A 24 -3.26 -13.45 69.77
CA LYS A 24 -1.82 -13.74 69.74
C LYS A 24 -1.14 -12.67 68.86
N ARG A 25 -0.16 -12.00 69.46
CA ARG A 25 0.80 -11.10 68.79
C ARG A 25 1.46 -11.87 67.61
N LEU A 26 1.29 -11.42 66.38
CA LEU A 26 2.12 -11.74 65.23
C LEU A 26 2.81 -10.43 64.80
N GLY A 27 3.99 -10.25 65.31
CA GLY A 27 5.01 -9.43 64.66
C GLY A 27 5.63 -10.21 63.53
N GLU A 28 6.15 -9.47 62.51
CA GLU A 28 6.98 -9.97 61.42
C GLU A 28 6.26 -10.71 60.29
N HIS A 29 5.58 -9.95 59.39
CA HIS A 29 5.39 -10.29 57.99
C HIS A 29 4.72 -9.14 57.16
N SER A 30 5.03 -7.88 57.49
CA SER A 30 4.50 -6.73 56.72
C SER A 30 5.25 -6.42 55.43
N GLU A 31 6.42 -7.02 55.17
CA GLU A 31 7.20 -6.77 53.94
C GLU A 31 6.80 -7.61 52.74
N THR A 32 6.10 -8.74 52.94
CA THR A 32 5.78 -9.68 51.86
C THR A 32 4.49 -9.34 51.11
N ILE A 33 3.59 -8.53 51.69
CA ILE A 33 2.30 -8.19 51.07
C ILE A 33 2.45 -6.95 50.15
N ALA A 34 3.26 -5.97 50.53
CA ALA A 34 3.56 -4.81 49.68
C ALA A 34 4.29 -5.22 48.40
N GLY A 35 5.30 -6.10 48.49
CA GLY A 35 6.03 -6.59 47.33
C GLY A 35 5.21 -7.49 46.38
N LYS A 36 4.15 -8.14 46.85
CA LYS A 36 3.21 -8.91 45.99
C LYS A 36 2.19 -7.98 45.34
N ALA A 37 1.73 -6.92 46.02
CA ALA A 37 0.83 -5.92 45.45
C ALA A 37 1.52 -5.11 44.34
N ASP A 38 2.78 -4.71 44.54
CA ASP A 38 3.57 -3.99 43.54
C ASP A 38 3.90 -4.87 42.31
N ARG A 39 4.19 -6.16 42.51
CA ARG A 39 4.38 -7.12 41.41
C ARG A 39 3.08 -7.41 40.65
N ALA A 40 1.94 -7.48 41.33
CA ALA A 40 0.63 -7.64 40.72
C ALA A 40 0.21 -6.36 39.97
N ALA A 41 0.48 -5.17 40.52
CA ALA A 41 0.24 -3.91 39.84
C ALA A 41 1.17 -3.71 38.65
N ALA A 42 2.44 -4.12 38.73
CA ALA A 42 3.36 -4.11 37.59
C ALA A 42 2.94 -5.13 36.48
N ALA A 43 2.47 -6.31 36.86
CA ALA A 43 1.95 -7.30 35.94
C ALA A 43 0.64 -6.86 35.25
N LEU A 44 -0.27 -6.19 35.98
CA LEU A 44 -1.49 -5.59 35.43
C LEU A 44 -1.20 -4.42 34.48
N ASN A 45 -0.18 -3.60 34.79
CA ASN A 45 0.26 -2.52 33.91
C ASN A 45 0.92 -3.07 32.62
N VAL A 46 1.71 -4.13 32.69
CA VAL A 46 2.28 -4.80 31.51
C VAL A 46 1.19 -5.45 30.67
N CYS A 47 0.17 -6.06 31.30
CA CYS A 47 -0.96 -6.64 30.58
C CYS A 47 -1.85 -5.57 29.92
N SER A 48 -2.07 -4.42 30.58
CA SER A 48 -2.88 -3.32 30.03
C SER A 48 -2.19 -2.57 28.89
N THR A 49 -0.85 -2.48 28.90
CA THR A 49 -0.07 -1.93 27.76
C THR A 49 -0.10 -2.87 26.56
N SER A 50 -0.05 -4.19 26.77
CA SER A 50 -0.15 -5.19 25.71
C SER A 50 -1.49 -5.12 24.95
N TRP A 51 -2.62 -4.98 25.64
CA TRP A 51 -3.94 -4.90 25.00
C TRP A 51 -4.13 -3.63 24.18
N LYS A 52 -3.69 -2.48 24.70
CA LYS A 52 -3.73 -1.21 23.95
C LYS A 52 -2.82 -1.23 22.71
N ASP A 53 -1.68 -1.90 22.81
CA ASP A 53 -0.76 -2.06 21.70
C ASP A 53 -1.32 -3.00 20.61
N GLU A 54 -2.06 -4.04 20.99
CA GLU A 54 -2.76 -4.93 20.04
C GLU A 54 -3.92 -4.21 19.35
N GLU A 55 -4.78 -3.52 20.08
CA GLU A 55 -5.86 -2.71 19.51
C GLU A 55 -5.32 -1.62 18.56
N CYS A 56 -4.22 -0.97 18.92
CA CYS A 56 -3.58 0.04 18.08
C CYS A 56 -3.03 -0.57 16.78
N LYS A 57 -2.46 -1.79 16.84
CA LYS A 57 -1.98 -2.53 15.66
C LYS A 57 -3.13 -2.95 14.75
N GLU A 58 -4.21 -3.49 15.32
CA GLU A 58 -5.40 -3.87 14.54
C GLU A 58 -6.01 -2.66 13.83
N GLN A 59 -6.13 -1.52 14.49
CA GLN A 59 -6.61 -0.27 13.89
C GLN A 59 -5.68 0.28 12.81
N ALA A 60 -4.37 0.20 13.01
CA ALA A 60 -3.39 0.69 12.04
C ALA A 60 -3.42 -0.10 10.72
N PHE A 61 -3.73 -1.40 10.79
CA PHE A 61 -3.83 -2.28 9.62
C PHE A 61 -5.26 -2.53 9.13
N ALA A 62 -6.28 -1.94 9.76
CA ALA A 62 -7.70 -2.19 9.45
C ALA A 62 -8.07 -2.00 7.96
N ASN A 63 -7.35 -1.12 7.26
CA ASN A 63 -7.55 -0.86 5.84
C ASN A 63 -6.67 -1.71 4.92
N ILE A 64 -5.80 -2.57 5.47
CA ILE A 64 -4.91 -3.43 4.69
C ILE A 64 -5.48 -4.85 4.67
N VAL A 65 -6.07 -5.23 3.56
CA VAL A 65 -6.73 -6.52 3.38
C VAL A 65 -5.76 -7.52 2.76
N GLY A 66 -5.53 -8.64 3.47
CA GLY A 66 -4.69 -9.75 2.99
C GLY A 66 -4.16 -10.61 4.13
N ARG A 67 -3.80 -11.85 3.81
CA ARG A 67 -3.26 -12.85 4.76
C ARG A 67 -2.04 -13.58 4.21
N SER A 68 -1.59 -13.24 3.01
CA SER A 68 -0.45 -13.89 2.37
C SER A 68 0.82 -13.72 3.20
N ALA A 69 1.67 -14.75 3.19
CA ALA A 69 2.93 -14.73 3.94
C ALA A 69 3.85 -13.59 3.50
N VAL A 70 3.82 -13.22 2.22
CA VAL A 70 4.62 -12.11 1.67
C VAL A 70 4.13 -10.76 2.20
N LEU A 71 2.82 -10.54 2.25
CA LEU A 71 2.24 -9.32 2.84
C LEU A 71 2.53 -9.27 4.34
N GLN A 72 2.39 -10.38 5.07
CA GLN A 72 2.65 -10.43 6.51
C GLN A 72 4.10 -10.07 6.85
N ARG A 73 5.09 -10.46 6.02
CA ARG A 73 6.49 -10.02 6.18
C ARG A 73 6.62 -8.50 6.05
N ALA A 74 6.01 -7.91 5.02
CA ALA A 74 6.02 -6.45 4.85
C ALA A 74 5.34 -5.72 6.02
N LEU A 75 4.24 -6.26 6.58
CA LEU A 75 3.58 -5.71 7.76
C LEU A 75 4.42 -5.88 9.03
N HIS A 76 5.18 -6.96 9.15
CA HIS A 76 6.14 -7.13 10.22
C HIS A 76 7.25 -6.07 10.15
N ASP A 77 7.82 -5.82 8.97
CA ASP A 77 8.83 -4.77 8.78
C ASP A 77 8.27 -3.39 9.15
N VAL A 78 7.00 -3.12 8.83
CA VAL A 78 6.29 -1.90 9.30
C VAL A 78 6.29 -1.82 10.83
N GLN A 79 5.96 -2.90 11.53
CA GLN A 79 5.94 -2.91 13.00
C GLN A 79 7.33 -2.67 13.61
N VAL A 80 8.38 -3.20 12.98
CA VAL A 80 9.77 -3.02 13.43
C VAL A 80 10.22 -1.57 13.24
N VAL A 81 9.93 -0.95 12.09
CA VAL A 81 10.44 0.40 11.80
C VAL A 81 9.57 1.52 12.35
N ALA A 82 8.28 1.28 12.57
CA ALA A 82 7.34 2.33 12.98
C ALA A 82 7.75 3.06 14.27
N PRO A 83 8.22 2.39 15.34
CA PRO A 83 8.63 3.07 16.59
C PRO A 83 9.89 3.94 16.46
N THR A 84 10.67 3.77 15.38
CA THR A 84 11.91 4.54 15.13
C THR A 84 11.62 5.84 14.38
N ASP A 85 12.54 6.80 14.45
CA ASP A 85 12.51 8.03 13.64
C ASP A 85 13.26 7.89 12.29
N SER A 86 13.67 6.67 11.93
CA SER A 86 14.39 6.40 10.69
C SER A 86 13.55 6.74 9.46
N SER A 87 14.22 7.22 8.40
CA SER A 87 13.61 7.37 7.07
C SER A 87 13.26 6.00 6.51
N VAL A 88 12.08 5.88 5.90
CA VAL A 88 11.60 4.64 5.28
C VAL A 88 11.40 4.87 3.79
N LEU A 89 11.96 3.99 2.97
CA LEU A 89 11.73 3.98 1.53
C LEU A 89 10.85 2.80 1.15
N ILE A 90 9.60 3.08 0.80
CA ILE A 90 8.62 2.09 0.37
C ILE A 90 8.77 1.86 -1.13
N ILE A 91 9.15 0.65 -1.51
CA ILE A 91 9.35 0.25 -2.91
C ILE A 91 8.21 -0.69 -3.31
N GLY A 92 7.60 -0.45 -4.46
CA GLY A 92 6.56 -1.32 -4.99
C GLY A 92 5.84 -0.72 -6.19
N GLU A 93 5.24 -1.58 -6.98
CA GLU A 93 4.53 -1.17 -8.19
C GLU A 93 3.39 -0.19 -7.90
N THR A 94 2.97 0.53 -8.95
CA THR A 94 1.80 1.41 -8.85
C THR A 94 0.55 0.60 -8.50
N GLY A 95 -0.26 1.13 -7.56
CA GLY A 95 -1.51 0.48 -7.14
C GLY A 95 -1.38 -0.64 -6.12
N THR A 96 -0.19 -0.93 -5.56
CA THR A 96 0.02 -1.95 -4.51
C THR A 96 -0.47 -1.55 -3.13
N GLY A 97 -0.70 -0.23 -2.89
CA GLY A 97 -1.16 0.29 -1.59
C GLY A 97 -0.07 0.94 -0.75
N LYS A 98 1.01 1.47 -1.35
CA LYS A 98 2.12 2.15 -0.66
C LYS A 98 1.66 3.24 0.33
N GLU A 99 0.62 4.01 0.01
CA GLU A 99 0.05 5.03 0.91
C GLU A 99 -0.53 4.41 2.20
N LEU A 100 -1.19 3.24 2.11
CA LEU A 100 -1.73 2.55 3.29
C LEU A 100 -0.62 2.08 4.22
N ILE A 101 0.48 1.60 3.65
CA ILE A 101 1.68 1.22 4.41
C ILE A 101 2.29 2.46 5.09
N ALA A 102 2.43 3.60 4.38
CA ALA A 102 2.94 4.84 4.97
C ALA A 102 2.06 5.33 6.14
N ARG A 103 0.73 5.23 6.01
CA ARG A 103 -0.21 5.54 7.10
C ARG A 103 -0.05 4.59 8.28
N ALA A 104 0.14 3.29 8.02
CA ALA A 104 0.36 2.31 9.08
C ALA A 104 1.66 2.60 9.85
N ILE A 105 2.75 2.96 9.15
CA ILE A 105 4.01 3.40 9.77
C ILE A 105 3.78 4.61 10.69
N HIS A 106 3.04 5.61 10.23
CA HIS A 106 2.73 6.80 11.02
C HIS A 106 1.87 6.45 12.25
N ASN A 107 0.78 5.70 12.07
CA ASN A 107 -0.16 5.34 13.12
C ASN A 107 0.47 4.48 14.23
N LEU A 108 1.49 3.69 13.90
CA LEU A 108 2.26 2.88 14.86
C LEU A 108 3.49 3.59 15.43
N SER A 109 3.75 4.85 15.03
CA SER A 109 4.91 5.61 15.48
C SER A 109 4.62 6.42 16.74
N ALA A 110 5.69 6.92 17.37
CA ALA A 110 5.59 7.89 18.46
C ALA A 110 4.94 9.23 18.00
N ARG A 111 4.84 9.46 16.67
CA ARG A 111 4.26 10.67 16.08
C ARG A 111 2.81 10.49 15.61
N ARG A 112 2.11 9.41 16.00
CA ARG A 112 0.75 9.06 15.57
C ARG A 112 -0.28 10.19 15.78
N ASP A 113 -0.11 10.97 16.85
CA ASP A 113 -1.00 12.09 17.22
C ASP A 113 -0.55 13.44 16.62
N ARG A 114 0.46 13.40 15.73
CA ARG A 114 1.03 14.56 15.05
C ARG A 114 0.58 14.61 13.58
N PRO A 115 0.82 15.72 12.85
CA PRO A 115 0.41 15.81 11.46
C PRO A 115 1.00 14.71 10.58
N PHE A 116 0.16 14.10 9.74
CA PHE A 116 0.56 13.27 8.60
C PHE A 116 0.30 14.04 7.32
N VAL A 117 1.36 14.58 6.74
CA VAL A 117 1.27 15.39 5.52
C VAL A 117 1.70 14.54 4.34
N LYS A 118 0.88 14.47 3.30
CA LYS A 118 1.21 13.74 2.07
C LYS A 118 1.42 14.68 0.89
N LEU A 119 2.37 14.31 0.04
CA LEU A 119 2.63 14.94 -1.24
C LEU A 119 2.90 13.87 -2.29
N ASN A 120 2.19 13.92 -3.41
CA ASN A 120 2.51 13.10 -4.58
C ASN A 120 3.36 13.95 -5.54
N CYS A 121 4.63 13.58 -5.70
CA CYS A 121 5.58 14.37 -6.50
C CYS A 121 5.26 14.31 -8.00
N ALA A 122 4.72 13.20 -8.50
CA ALA A 122 4.33 13.04 -9.90
C ALA A 122 3.08 13.87 -10.29
N ALA A 123 2.21 14.18 -9.30
CA ALA A 123 0.97 14.91 -9.57
C ALA A 123 1.15 16.44 -9.66
N ILE A 124 2.34 16.96 -9.32
CA ILE A 124 2.59 18.40 -9.27
C ILE A 124 3.52 18.78 -10.43
N PRO A 125 3.17 19.81 -11.21
CA PRO A 125 4.09 20.35 -12.22
C PRO A 125 5.44 20.74 -11.60
N SER A 126 6.54 20.44 -12.28
CA SER A 126 7.91 20.68 -11.78
C SER A 126 8.12 22.12 -11.28
N GLY A 127 7.63 23.12 -12.00
CA GLY A 127 7.75 24.54 -11.60
C GLY A 127 6.99 24.91 -10.32
N LEU A 128 6.09 24.07 -9.82
CA LEU A 128 5.36 24.30 -8.57
C LEU A 128 5.81 23.38 -7.42
N LEU A 129 6.53 22.31 -7.74
CA LEU A 129 6.93 21.29 -6.75
C LEU A 129 7.79 21.89 -5.64
N GLU A 130 8.73 22.77 -5.98
CA GLU A 130 9.57 23.45 -5.01
C GLU A 130 8.75 24.32 -4.05
N SER A 131 7.83 25.10 -4.58
CA SER A 131 6.92 25.93 -3.80
C SER A 131 5.98 25.12 -2.91
N GLU A 132 5.51 23.94 -3.36
CA GLU A 132 4.71 23.03 -2.54
C GLU A 132 5.53 22.40 -1.42
N LEU A 133 6.77 21.98 -1.68
CA LEU A 133 7.64 21.37 -0.68
C LEU A 133 8.09 22.36 0.40
N PHE A 134 8.67 23.49 -0.02
CA PHE A 134 9.37 24.42 0.86
C PHE A 134 8.58 25.70 1.18
N GLY A 135 7.50 25.98 0.42
CA GLY A 135 6.75 27.21 0.55
C GLY A 135 7.43 28.40 -0.16
N HIS A 136 6.74 29.52 -0.16
CA HIS A 136 7.25 30.75 -0.77
C HIS A 136 6.82 32.00 0.00
N GLU A 137 7.62 33.04 -0.09
CA GLU A 137 7.28 34.39 0.36
C GLU A 137 6.52 35.14 -0.73
N ARG A 138 5.83 36.22 -0.36
CA ARG A 138 5.17 37.12 -1.31
C ARG A 138 6.19 37.68 -2.28
N GLY A 139 5.91 37.59 -3.58
CA GLY A 139 6.79 38.13 -4.64
C GLY A 139 7.93 37.20 -5.05
N ALA A 140 8.01 35.97 -4.54
CA ALA A 140 9.05 34.99 -4.88
C ALA A 140 9.08 34.62 -6.37
N PHE A 141 7.94 34.67 -7.04
CA PHE A 141 7.79 34.45 -8.49
C PHE A 141 6.54 35.17 -9.01
N THR A 142 6.40 35.27 -10.33
CA THR A 142 5.22 35.87 -10.97
C THR A 142 3.95 35.07 -10.61
N GLY A 143 3.06 35.65 -9.80
CA GLY A 143 1.88 35.00 -9.25
C GLY A 143 1.94 34.68 -7.76
N ALA A 144 3.05 34.88 -7.08
CA ALA A 144 3.18 34.74 -5.62
C ALA A 144 2.57 35.95 -4.88
N LEU A 145 1.25 36.08 -4.90
CA LEU A 145 0.53 37.20 -4.31
C LEU A 145 0.56 37.21 -2.78
N MET A 146 0.65 36.04 -2.16
CA MET A 146 0.67 35.84 -0.71
C MET A 146 1.75 34.84 -0.33
N ARG A 147 2.20 34.90 0.92
CA ARG A 147 3.05 33.87 1.51
C ARG A 147 2.29 32.53 1.61
N LYS A 148 2.96 31.43 1.31
CA LYS A 148 2.44 30.07 1.45
C LYS A 148 3.40 29.20 2.25
N ALA A 149 2.90 28.51 3.28
CA ALA A 149 3.66 27.49 4.00
C ALA A 149 3.84 26.24 3.13
N GLY A 150 5.05 25.65 3.16
CA GLY A 150 5.39 24.42 2.46
C GLY A 150 4.97 23.16 3.22
N ARG A 151 5.09 22.01 2.56
CA ARG A 151 4.75 20.70 3.16
C ARG A 151 5.68 20.33 4.30
N PHE A 152 6.96 20.70 4.25
CA PHE A 152 7.89 20.51 5.36
C PHE A 152 7.47 21.28 6.62
N GLU A 153 7.05 22.52 6.45
CA GLU A 153 6.54 23.33 7.56
C GLU A 153 5.23 22.76 8.14
N ALA A 154 4.31 22.35 7.26
CA ALA A 154 3.04 21.73 7.67
C ALA A 154 3.22 20.38 8.38
N ALA A 155 4.32 19.66 8.11
CA ALA A 155 4.66 18.38 8.70
C ALA A 155 5.53 18.48 9.95
N ASP A 156 5.81 19.70 10.45
CA ASP A 156 6.68 19.87 11.61
C ASP A 156 6.23 19.05 12.82
N LYS A 157 7.18 18.38 13.47
CA LYS A 157 6.99 17.40 14.56
C LYS A 157 6.16 16.16 14.18
N GLY A 158 5.77 16.05 12.91
CA GLY A 158 4.94 14.97 12.36
C GLY A 158 5.70 14.08 11.38
N THR A 159 4.95 13.58 10.39
CA THR A 159 5.46 12.72 9.32
C THR A 159 5.12 13.32 7.95
N LEU A 160 6.12 13.44 7.10
CA LEU A 160 5.95 13.80 5.69
C LEU A 160 6.03 12.52 4.85
N PHE A 161 4.98 12.25 4.09
CA PHE A 161 4.93 11.18 3.12
C PHE A 161 5.12 11.75 1.71
N LEU A 162 6.24 11.40 1.06
CA LEU A 162 6.54 11.72 -0.33
C LEU A 162 6.24 10.53 -1.22
N ASP A 163 5.15 10.58 -1.96
CA ASP A 163 4.81 9.55 -2.93
C ASP A 163 5.47 9.86 -4.28
N GLU A 164 5.97 8.82 -4.94
CA GLU A 164 6.72 8.87 -6.21
C GLU A 164 7.94 9.81 -6.14
N VAL A 165 8.80 9.58 -5.13
CA VAL A 165 10.02 10.38 -4.90
C VAL A 165 10.99 10.35 -6.08
N GLY A 166 10.95 9.30 -6.91
CA GLY A 166 11.73 9.19 -8.14
C GLY A 166 11.34 10.20 -9.23
N ASP A 167 10.21 10.90 -9.08
CA ASP A 167 9.76 11.93 -10.03
C ASP A 167 10.20 13.35 -9.64
N ILE A 168 10.96 13.50 -8.52
CA ILE A 168 11.52 14.80 -8.12
C ILE A 168 12.63 15.19 -9.10
N PRO A 169 12.51 16.35 -9.77
CA PRO A 169 13.54 16.86 -10.67
C PRO A 169 14.91 16.98 -10.00
N LEU A 170 15.96 16.70 -10.77
CA LEU A 170 17.35 16.69 -10.27
C LEU A 170 17.74 18.01 -9.59
N GLU A 171 17.22 19.12 -10.07
CA GLU A 171 17.46 20.47 -9.54
C GLU A 171 16.97 20.69 -8.10
N PHE A 172 15.92 19.97 -7.66
CA PHE A 172 15.37 20.10 -6.30
C PHE A 172 15.92 19.07 -5.31
N GLN A 173 16.58 18.03 -5.80
CA GLN A 173 17.15 16.98 -4.97
C GLN A 173 18.19 17.48 -3.96
N PRO A 174 19.08 18.48 -4.27
CA PRO A 174 20.00 19.07 -3.29
C PRO A 174 19.28 19.75 -2.13
N LYS A 175 18.18 20.47 -2.41
CA LYS A 175 17.38 21.14 -1.37
C LYS A 175 16.70 20.12 -0.45
N LEU A 176 16.15 19.05 -1.04
CA LEU A 176 15.57 17.95 -0.28
C LEU A 176 16.64 17.29 0.62
N LEU A 177 17.84 17.03 0.09
CA LEU A 177 18.94 16.46 0.84
C LEU A 177 19.32 17.34 2.04
N ARG A 178 19.41 18.66 1.86
CA ARG A 178 19.73 19.62 2.93
C ARG A 178 18.72 19.51 4.08
N VAL A 179 17.41 19.47 3.78
CA VAL A 179 16.39 19.30 4.82
C VAL A 179 16.54 17.99 5.58
N LEU A 180 16.86 16.90 4.87
CA LEU A 180 17.02 15.59 5.48
C LEU A 180 18.26 15.46 6.35
N GLN A 181 19.32 16.21 6.04
CA GLN A 181 20.59 16.18 6.77
C GLN A 181 20.63 17.19 7.91
N GLU A 182 20.28 18.44 7.60
CA GLU A 182 20.44 19.59 8.49
C GLU A 182 19.16 19.91 9.27
N ARG A 183 18.00 19.36 8.84
CA ARG A 183 16.67 19.70 9.36
C ARG A 183 16.33 21.18 9.20
N GLU A 184 16.88 21.80 8.16
CA GLU A 184 16.75 23.21 7.85
C GLU A 184 16.42 23.42 6.38
N PHE A 185 15.62 24.44 6.08
CA PHE A 185 15.33 24.86 4.72
C PHE A 185 15.02 26.36 4.64
N GLU A 186 15.02 26.89 3.43
CA GLU A 186 14.62 28.25 3.14
C GLU A 186 13.41 28.24 2.19
N ARG A 187 12.45 29.16 2.41
CA ARG A 187 11.35 29.34 1.47
C ARG A 187 11.84 30.01 0.20
N LEU A 188 11.14 29.81 -0.91
CA LEU A 188 11.41 30.52 -2.15
C LEU A 188 11.26 32.01 -1.90
N GLY A 189 12.26 32.80 -2.37
CA GLY A 189 12.30 34.26 -2.19
C GLY A 189 12.68 34.72 -0.79
N SER A 190 13.20 33.83 0.08
CA SER A 190 13.67 34.16 1.42
C SER A 190 15.06 33.58 1.67
N THR A 191 15.88 34.31 2.42
CA THR A 191 17.17 33.85 2.95
C THR A 191 17.07 33.42 4.41
N HIS A 192 15.85 33.44 4.96
CA HIS A 192 15.62 33.03 6.36
C HIS A 192 15.55 31.53 6.46
N THR A 193 16.52 30.95 7.17
CA THR A 193 16.58 29.51 7.45
C THR A 193 15.53 29.11 8.49
N GLN A 194 14.75 28.11 8.19
CA GLN A 194 13.73 27.53 9.06
C GLN A 194 14.13 26.13 9.50
N ARG A 195 13.96 25.82 10.76
CA ARG A 195 14.18 24.49 11.33
C ARG A 195 12.90 23.70 11.40
N VAL A 196 12.99 22.42 11.04
CA VAL A 196 11.86 21.48 11.12
C VAL A 196 12.32 20.14 11.65
N ASP A 197 11.45 19.50 12.42
CA ASP A 197 11.63 18.12 12.89
C ASP A 197 10.59 17.22 12.24
N VAL A 198 10.93 16.66 11.09
CA VAL A 198 10.02 15.86 10.27
C VAL A 198 10.56 14.45 10.11
N ARG A 199 9.74 13.44 10.41
CA ARG A 199 10.02 12.07 9.99
C ARG A 199 9.64 11.89 8.53
N LEU A 200 10.56 11.39 7.70
CA LEU A 200 10.30 11.14 6.28
C LEU A 200 9.91 9.68 6.02
N VAL A 201 8.82 9.51 5.27
CA VAL A 201 8.46 8.25 4.61
C VAL A 201 8.36 8.55 3.11
N ALA A 202 9.18 7.90 2.30
CA ALA A 202 9.19 8.07 0.85
C ALA A 202 8.66 6.81 0.16
N ALA A 203 8.00 6.96 -0.98
CA ALA A 203 7.55 5.85 -1.80
C ALA A 203 7.91 6.04 -3.27
N THR A 204 8.18 4.93 -3.97
CA THR A 204 8.44 4.95 -5.40
C THR A 204 8.11 3.60 -6.05
N HIS A 205 7.76 3.62 -7.33
CA HIS A 205 7.70 2.43 -8.17
C HIS A 205 8.94 2.28 -9.06
N ARG A 206 9.81 3.32 -9.11
CA ARG A 206 11.01 3.34 -9.94
C ARG A 206 12.20 2.69 -9.23
N ASP A 207 13.10 2.12 -10.00
CA ASP A 207 14.40 1.67 -9.53
C ASP A 207 15.33 2.89 -9.36
N LEU A 208 15.39 3.42 -8.13
CA LEU A 208 16.25 4.57 -7.81
C LEU A 208 17.73 4.28 -8.01
N LYS A 209 18.17 3.01 -7.82
CA LYS A 209 19.58 2.63 -8.02
C LYS A 209 19.96 2.81 -9.48
N ARG A 210 19.13 2.31 -10.39
CA ARG A 210 19.33 2.50 -11.83
C ARG A 210 19.26 3.97 -12.21
N MET A 211 18.34 4.74 -11.63
CA MET A 211 18.27 6.18 -11.88
C MET A 211 19.53 6.93 -11.42
N VAL A 212 20.21 6.46 -10.37
CA VAL A 212 21.52 7.00 -9.96
C VAL A 212 22.58 6.69 -11.01
N GLU A 213 22.63 5.46 -11.54
CA GLU A 213 23.55 5.05 -12.60
C GLU A 213 23.32 5.86 -13.88
N ASP A 214 22.05 6.17 -14.21
CA ASP A 214 21.65 6.98 -15.37
C ASP A 214 21.80 8.52 -15.14
N GLY A 215 22.27 8.95 -13.96
CA GLY A 215 22.43 10.37 -13.60
C GLY A 215 21.14 11.14 -13.41
N GLN A 216 19.99 10.46 -13.28
CA GLN A 216 18.66 11.05 -13.08
C GLN A 216 18.32 11.25 -11.59
N PHE A 217 19.05 10.61 -10.69
CA PHE A 217 18.90 10.72 -9.25
C PHE A 217 20.25 10.85 -8.58
N ARG A 218 20.35 11.69 -7.55
CA ARG A 218 21.62 11.90 -6.83
C ARG A 218 21.92 10.72 -5.91
N ASN A 219 23.16 10.27 -5.93
CA ASN A 219 23.64 9.17 -5.10
C ASN A 219 23.56 9.46 -3.59
N ASP A 220 23.88 10.70 -3.19
CA ASP A 220 23.81 11.13 -1.78
C ASP A 220 22.38 11.13 -1.23
N LEU A 221 21.41 11.58 -2.01
CA LEU A 221 20.00 11.54 -1.66
C LEU A 221 19.47 10.10 -1.59
N TYR A 222 19.89 9.24 -2.54
CA TYR A 222 19.53 7.82 -2.52
C TYR A 222 19.91 7.15 -1.20
N TYR A 223 21.15 7.28 -0.74
CA TYR A 223 21.58 6.69 0.52
C TYR A 223 20.87 7.30 1.74
N ARG A 224 20.49 8.57 1.69
CA ARG A 224 19.74 9.21 2.77
C ARG A 224 18.29 8.74 2.86
N LEU A 225 17.68 8.36 1.74
CA LEU A 225 16.34 7.77 1.68
C LEU A 225 16.35 6.27 1.98
N HIS A 226 17.37 5.56 1.51
CA HIS A 226 17.50 4.10 1.57
C HIS A 226 18.04 3.61 2.92
N VAL A 227 17.57 4.19 4.05
CA VAL A 227 17.97 3.75 5.40
C VAL A 227 17.22 2.48 5.78
N PHE A 228 15.92 2.46 5.59
CA PHE A 228 15.08 1.28 5.78
C PHE A 228 14.22 1.05 4.54
N PRO A 229 14.68 0.22 3.59
CA PRO A 229 13.87 -0.16 2.43
C PRO A 229 12.79 -1.16 2.83
N LEU A 230 11.54 -0.89 2.41
CA LEU A 230 10.38 -1.73 2.64
C LEU A 230 9.74 -2.07 1.29
N SER A 231 9.76 -3.36 0.93
CA SER A 231 9.17 -3.82 -0.33
C SER A 231 7.71 -4.21 -0.14
N VAL A 232 6.82 -3.59 -0.93
CA VAL A 232 5.39 -3.93 -0.97
C VAL A 232 5.15 -4.89 -2.12
N PRO A 233 4.66 -6.13 -1.85
CA PRO A 233 4.49 -7.13 -2.89
C PRO A 233 3.42 -6.73 -3.90
N SER A 234 3.65 -7.08 -5.17
CA SER A 234 2.67 -6.98 -6.24
C SER A 234 1.50 -7.95 -6.01
N LEU A 235 0.34 -7.69 -6.62
CA LEU A 235 -0.84 -8.52 -6.41
C LEU A 235 -0.65 -9.95 -6.98
N ARG A 236 0.15 -10.10 -8.03
CA ARG A 236 0.49 -11.42 -8.61
C ARG A 236 1.38 -12.29 -7.70
N GLU A 237 2.11 -11.69 -6.75
CA GLU A 237 2.91 -12.40 -5.74
C GLU A 237 2.08 -12.82 -4.52
N ARG A 238 0.84 -12.29 -4.38
CA ARG A 238 -0.10 -12.59 -3.30
C ARG A 238 -1.49 -12.97 -3.82
N ARG A 239 -1.54 -13.87 -4.80
CA ARG A 239 -2.80 -14.30 -5.46
C ARG A 239 -3.84 -14.87 -4.49
N GLU A 240 -3.39 -15.40 -3.37
CA GLU A 240 -4.25 -15.91 -2.28
C GLU A 240 -5.06 -14.80 -1.59
N ASP A 241 -4.61 -13.53 -1.66
CA ASP A 241 -5.33 -12.39 -1.11
C ASP A 241 -6.44 -11.87 -2.04
N ILE A 242 -6.41 -12.21 -3.35
CA ILE A 242 -7.35 -11.71 -4.34
C ILE A 242 -8.81 -12.00 -3.98
N PRO A 243 -9.21 -13.19 -3.54
CA PRO A 243 -10.60 -13.46 -3.14
C PRO A 243 -11.06 -12.61 -1.93
N LEU A 244 -10.15 -12.35 -0.98
CA LEU A 244 -10.44 -11.52 0.19
C LEU A 244 -10.63 -10.04 -0.23
N LEU A 245 -9.74 -9.53 -1.07
CA LEU A 245 -9.81 -8.18 -1.63
C LEU A 245 -11.09 -8.01 -2.47
N ALA A 246 -11.39 -8.97 -3.35
CA ALA A 246 -12.61 -8.94 -4.17
C ALA A 246 -13.87 -8.87 -3.29
N ARG A 247 -13.97 -9.71 -2.26
CA ARG A 247 -15.10 -9.69 -1.31
C ARG A 247 -15.17 -8.35 -0.56
N HIS A 248 -14.04 -7.83 -0.11
CA HIS A 248 -13.98 -6.54 0.57
C HIS A 248 -14.51 -5.42 -0.33
N PHE A 249 -14.05 -5.32 -1.58
CA PHE A 249 -14.50 -4.29 -2.52
C PHE A 249 -15.95 -4.47 -2.94
N VAL A 250 -16.41 -5.70 -3.20
CA VAL A 250 -17.83 -5.96 -3.48
C VAL A 250 -18.70 -5.46 -2.34
N ASN A 251 -18.38 -5.81 -1.09
CA ASN A 251 -19.13 -5.36 0.08
C ASN A 251 -19.11 -3.84 0.22
N HIS A 252 -17.96 -3.21 -0.02
CA HIS A 252 -17.80 -1.76 0.04
C HIS A 252 -18.70 -1.05 -1.00
N TYR A 253 -18.61 -1.44 -2.26
CA TYR A 253 -19.35 -0.82 -3.35
C TYR A 253 -20.82 -1.20 -3.37
N ALA A 254 -21.20 -2.44 -3.01
CA ALA A 254 -22.58 -2.87 -2.88
C ALA A 254 -23.33 -2.02 -1.84
N ARG A 255 -22.72 -1.78 -0.66
CA ARG A 255 -23.28 -0.89 0.36
C ARG A 255 -23.39 0.55 -0.13
N ARG A 256 -22.33 1.10 -0.72
CA ARG A 256 -22.29 2.48 -1.21
C ARG A 256 -23.32 2.76 -2.30
N MET A 257 -23.58 1.79 -3.18
CA MET A 257 -24.51 1.92 -4.31
C MET A 257 -25.89 1.33 -4.02
N ASN A 258 -26.14 0.88 -2.78
CA ASN A 258 -27.36 0.21 -2.35
C ASN A 258 -27.77 -0.96 -3.28
N ARG A 259 -26.77 -1.81 -3.66
CA ARG A 259 -26.94 -3.00 -4.49
C ARG A 259 -26.96 -4.25 -3.62
N PRO A 260 -27.93 -5.15 -3.77
CA PRO A 260 -28.05 -6.36 -2.93
C PRO A 260 -27.16 -7.50 -3.45
N ILE A 261 -25.85 -7.25 -3.64
CA ILE A 261 -24.92 -8.29 -4.12
C ILE A 261 -24.46 -9.13 -2.92
N GLU A 262 -24.76 -10.41 -2.97
CA GLU A 262 -24.47 -11.37 -1.88
C GLU A 262 -23.38 -12.36 -2.26
N THR A 263 -23.25 -12.69 -3.56
CA THR A 263 -22.36 -13.76 -4.01
C THR A 263 -21.47 -13.36 -5.19
N ILE A 264 -20.23 -13.86 -5.14
CA ILE A 264 -19.28 -13.79 -6.26
C ILE A 264 -19.23 -15.20 -6.86
N PRO A 265 -19.53 -15.40 -8.15
CA PRO A 265 -19.48 -16.73 -8.78
C PRO A 265 -18.09 -17.36 -8.66
N PRO A 266 -17.97 -18.66 -8.39
CA PRO A 266 -16.67 -19.35 -8.29
C PRO A 266 -15.79 -19.16 -9.55
N GLN A 267 -16.41 -19.18 -10.74
CA GLN A 267 -15.73 -18.92 -12.00
C GLN A 267 -15.12 -17.50 -12.07
N ALA A 268 -15.80 -16.50 -11.48
CA ALA A 268 -15.27 -15.15 -11.39
C ALA A 268 -14.08 -15.08 -10.44
N VAL A 269 -14.15 -15.76 -9.28
CA VAL A 269 -13.04 -15.82 -8.33
C VAL A 269 -11.80 -16.44 -8.97
N GLU A 270 -11.96 -17.51 -9.72
CA GLU A 270 -10.83 -18.17 -10.39
C GLU A 270 -10.23 -17.31 -11.51
N ALA A 271 -11.06 -16.66 -12.31
CA ALA A 271 -10.59 -15.71 -13.33
C ALA A 271 -9.85 -14.52 -12.69
N LEU A 272 -10.32 -14.00 -11.56
CA LEU A 272 -9.65 -12.93 -10.83
C LEU A 272 -8.28 -13.39 -10.28
N ARG A 273 -8.16 -14.64 -9.81
CA ARG A 273 -6.90 -15.21 -9.29
C ARG A 273 -5.87 -15.46 -10.39
N SER A 274 -6.31 -15.83 -11.58
CA SER A 274 -5.43 -16.18 -12.71
C SER A 274 -4.86 -14.94 -13.41
N TYR A 275 -5.56 -13.80 -13.37
CA TYR A 275 -5.15 -12.58 -14.05
C TYR A 275 -3.91 -11.94 -13.40
N SER A 276 -3.06 -11.30 -14.20
CA SER A 276 -1.75 -10.77 -13.79
C SER A 276 -1.80 -9.45 -13.00
N TRP A 277 -2.88 -8.69 -13.11
CA TRP A 277 -3.12 -7.40 -12.44
C TRP A 277 -1.95 -6.40 -12.56
N PRO A 278 -1.61 -5.91 -13.75
CA PRO A 278 -0.53 -4.94 -13.93
C PRO A 278 -0.75 -3.63 -13.14
N GLY A 279 -2.00 -3.21 -12.93
CA GLY A 279 -2.36 -2.08 -12.07
C GLY A 279 -2.64 -2.47 -10.60
N ASN A 280 -2.29 -3.70 -10.21
CA ASN A 280 -2.37 -4.22 -8.84
C ASN A 280 -3.76 -4.05 -8.19
N VAL A 281 -3.80 -3.68 -6.92
CA VAL A 281 -5.04 -3.53 -6.13
C VAL A 281 -5.93 -2.41 -6.70
N ARG A 282 -5.35 -1.35 -7.26
CA ARG A 282 -6.13 -0.25 -7.86
C ARG A 282 -6.90 -0.73 -9.09
N GLU A 283 -6.30 -1.56 -9.94
CA GLU A 283 -6.97 -2.15 -11.09
C GLU A 283 -8.06 -3.13 -10.66
N LEU A 284 -7.77 -4.02 -9.71
CA LEU A 284 -8.76 -4.92 -9.12
C LEU A 284 -9.96 -4.15 -8.54
N GLN A 285 -9.69 -3.09 -7.80
CA GLN A 285 -10.72 -2.22 -7.21
C GLN A 285 -11.63 -1.63 -8.28
N ASN A 286 -11.06 -1.03 -9.34
CA ASN A 286 -11.81 -0.45 -10.45
C ASN A 286 -12.62 -1.52 -11.23
N PHE A 287 -12.04 -2.71 -11.41
CA PHE A 287 -12.73 -3.83 -12.04
C PHE A 287 -13.95 -4.28 -11.22
N ILE A 288 -13.79 -4.42 -9.89
CA ILE A 288 -14.89 -4.80 -9.01
C ILE A 288 -15.96 -3.70 -8.94
N GLU A 289 -15.57 -2.42 -8.85
CA GLU A 289 -16.52 -1.29 -8.87
C GLU A 289 -17.41 -1.35 -10.12
N ARG A 290 -16.81 -1.51 -11.30
CA ARG A 290 -17.51 -1.66 -12.56
C ARG A 290 -18.40 -2.91 -12.58
N SER A 291 -17.91 -4.03 -12.06
CA SER A 291 -18.69 -5.26 -11.95
C SER A 291 -19.95 -5.08 -11.09
N VAL A 292 -19.85 -4.34 -9.98
CA VAL A 292 -20.97 -4.00 -9.10
C VAL A 292 -21.99 -3.12 -9.84
N ILE A 293 -21.53 -2.12 -10.61
CA ILE A 293 -22.41 -1.24 -11.42
C ILE A 293 -23.19 -2.06 -12.44
N LEU A 294 -22.54 -2.99 -13.12
CA LEU A 294 -23.12 -3.83 -14.17
C LEU A 294 -24.00 -4.96 -13.65
N SER A 295 -23.99 -5.23 -12.33
CA SER A 295 -24.75 -6.33 -11.75
C SER A 295 -26.22 -5.95 -11.54
N PRO A 296 -27.20 -6.63 -12.20
CA PRO A 296 -28.62 -6.32 -12.06
C PRO A 296 -29.27 -6.94 -10.83
N GLY A 297 -28.61 -7.88 -10.14
CA GLY A 297 -29.20 -8.70 -9.06
C GLY A 297 -28.24 -9.01 -7.92
N ARG A 298 -28.50 -10.13 -7.21
CA ARG A 298 -27.74 -10.54 -6.03
C ARG A 298 -26.40 -11.24 -6.33
N VAL A 299 -26.15 -11.53 -7.59
CA VAL A 299 -24.92 -12.22 -8.04
C VAL A 299 -24.04 -11.22 -8.79
N LEU A 300 -22.75 -11.19 -8.48
CA LEU A 300 -21.80 -10.30 -9.16
C LEU A 300 -21.67 -10.65 -10.64
N GLY A 301 -22.06 -9.72 -11.53
CA GLY A 301 -21.93 -9.83 -12.98
C GLY A 301 -20.56 -9.33 -13.46
N ALA A 302 -19.50 -10.13 -13.24
CA ALA A 302 -18.15 -9.72 -13.63
C ALA A 302 -17.94 -9.86 -15.16
N PRO A 303 -17.42 -8.84 -15.88
CA PRO A 303 -17.11 -8.88 -17.29
C PRO A 303 -15.81 -9.66 -17.58
N LEU A 304 -15.81 -10.98 -17.34
CA LEU A 304 -14.62 -11.86 -17.41
C LEU A 304 -13.95 -11.89 -18.79
N ALA A 305 -14.69 -11.56 -19.85
CA ALA A 305 -14.13 -11.47 -21.19
C ALA A 305 -13.05 -10.38 -21.33
N GLU A 306 -13.12 -9.33 -20.52
CA GLU A 306 -12.12 -8.26 -20.50
C GLU A 306 -10.79 -8.75 -19.94
N LEU A 307 -10.81 -9.56 -18.85
CA LEU A 307 -9.61 -10.12 -18.25
C LEU A 307 -8.85 -11.04 -19.22
N LYS A 308 -9.59 -11.89 -19.97
CA LYS A 308 -9.00 -12.77 -20.99
C LYS A 308 -8.36 -12.03 -22.16
N ARG A 309 -8.95 -10.89 -22.58
CA ARG A 309 -8.40 -10.06 -23.66
C ARG A 309 -7.13 -9.32 -23.23
N ALA A 310 -7.10 -8.81 -22.00
CA ALA A 310 -5.96 -8.07 -21.48
C ALA A 310 -4.73 -8.98 -21.29
N ASP A 311 -4.90 -10.21 -20.77
CA ASP A 311 -3.80 -11.19 -20.67
C ASP A 311 -3.23 -11.57 -22.07
N ALA A 312 -4.10 -11.67 -23.08
CA ALA A 312 -3.66 -11.95 -24.44
C ALA A 312 -2.90 -10.78 -25.10
N GLN A 313 -3.05 -9.57 -24.57
CA GLN A 313 -2.40 -8.35 -25.07
C GLN A 313 -1.18 -7.93 -24.24
N THR A 314 -0.92 -8.56 -23.10
CA THR A 314 0.34 -8.35 -22.40
C THR A 314 1.43 -9.03 -23.24
N PRO A 315 2.26 -8.30 -24.00
CA PRO A 315 3.41 -8.90 -24.63
C PRO A 315 4.27 -9.40 -23.48
N GLY A 316 4.57 -10.70 -23.48
CA GLY A 316 5.63 -11.21 -22.62
C GLY A 316 6.85 -10.29 -22.83
N SER A 317 7.28 -9.61 -21.77
CA SER A 317 8.37 -8.66 -21.83
C SER A 317 9.73 -9.39 -21.82
N GLU A 318 9.93 -10.22 -22.79
CA GLU A 318 11.27 -10.45 -23.33
C GLU A 318 11.29 -9.72 -24.65
N LEU A 319 12.26 -8.85 -24.83
CA LEU A 319 12.56 -8.24 -26.11
C LEU A 319 12.89 -9.39 -27.09
N SER A 320 11.81 -10.01 -27.63
CA SER A 320 11.95 -11.01 -28.66
C SER A 320 12.61 -10.32 -29.83
N THR A 321 13.72 -10.85 -30.29
CA THR A 321 14.39 -10.33 -31.50
C THR A 321 13.39 -10.33 -32.64
N LEU A 322 13.55 -9.44 -33.61
CA LEU A 322 12.69 -9.41 -34.81
C LEU A 322 12.57 -10.80 -35.44
N GLY A 323 13.67 -11.58 -35.39
CA GLY A 323 13.70 -12.96 -35.89
C GLY A 323 12.82 -13.94 -35.11
N GLU A 324 12.72 -13.79 -33.79
CA GLU A 324 11.84 -14.62 -32.94
C GLU A 324 10.36 -14.29 -33.16
N VAL A 325 10.04 -13.01 -33.25
CA VAL A 325 8.65 -12.55 -33.57
C VAL A 325 8.24 -13.05 -34.98
N GLU A 326 9.13 -12.92 -35.95
CA GLU A 326 8.91 -13.42 -37.30
C GLU A 326 8.72 -14.95 -37.32
N ARG A 327 9.55 -15.68 -36.54
CA ARG A 327 9.48 -17.14 -36.41
C ARG A 327 8.13 -17.57 -35.81
N GLU A 328 7.70 -16.94 -34.76
CA GLU A 328 6.44 -17.27 -34.07
C GLU A 328 5.24 -16.96 -34.97
N HIS A 329 5.26 -15.82 -35.64
CA HIS A 329 4.20 -15.42 -36.57
C HIS A 329 4.07 -16.38 -37.74
N VAL A 330 5.19 -16.77 -38.38
CA VAL A 330 5.23 -17.76 -39.47
C VAL A 330 4.76 -19.12 -38.96
N LEU A 331 5.22 -19.57 -37.78
CA LEU A 331 4.82 -20.86 -37.21
C LEU A 331 3.32 -20.91 -36.93
N ARG A 332 2.74 -19.83 -36.42
CA ARG A 332 1.29 -19.70 -36.14
C ARG A 332 0.48 -19.79 -37.42
N ALA A 333 0.90 -19.11 -38.48
CA ALA A 333 0.23 -19.15 -39.78
C ALA A 333 0.31 -20.54 -40.43
N VAL A 334 1.45 -21.24 -40.34
CA VAL A 334 1.66 -22.59 -40.87
C VAL A 334 0.81 -23.62 -40.10
N ARG A 335 0.75 -23.55 -38.77
CA ARG A 335 -0.14 -24.39 -37.93
C ARG A 335 -1.61 -24.16 -38.28
N ALA A 336 -2.05 -22.90 -38.40
CA ALA A 336 -3.43 -22.55 -38.77
C ALA A 336 -3.83 -22.95 -40.20
N SER A 337 -2.87 -23.30 -41.06
CA SER A 337 -3.08 -23.81 -42.41
C SER A 337 -2.84 -25.33 -42.53
N ASN A 338 -2.82 -26.06 -41.37
CA ASN A 338 -2.54 -27.51 -41.31
C ASN A 338 -1.29 -27.90 -42.12
N TRP A 339 -0.19 -27.09 -41.97
CA TRP A 339 1.10 -27.29 -42.66
C TRP A 339 1.05 -27.18 -44.21
N VAL A 340 -0.06 -26.68 -44.77
CA VAL A 340 -0.18 -26.43 -46.21
C VAL A 340 0.44 -25.05 -46.53
N LEU A 341 1.58 -25.03 -47.23
CA LEU A 341 2.30 -23.80 -47.56
C LEU A 341 1.69 -23.02 -48.75
N GLY A 342 1.11 -23.72 -49.73
CA GLY A 342 0.59 -23.11 -50.97
C GLY A 342 -0.88 -23.39 -51.18
N GLY A 343 -1.48 -22.76 -52.21
CA GLY A 343 -2.90 -22.88 -52.53
C GLY A 343 -3.75 -21.79 -51.87
N PRO A 344 -5.07 -21.69 -52.19
CA PRO A 344 -5.94 -20.61 -51.72
C PRO A 344 -6.10 -20.56 -50.21
N ASN A 345 -5.94 -21.69 -49.50
CA ASN A 345 -6.01 -21.79 -48.04
C ASN A 345 -4.63 -21.97 -47.37
N GLY A 346 -3.54 -21.82 -48.12
CA GLY A 346 -2.19 -22.04 -47.64
C GLY A 346 -1.64 -20.90 -46.78
N ALA A 347 -0.61 -21.19 -45.96
CA ALA A 347 0.06 -20.23 -45.07
C ALA A 347 0.63 -19.03 -45.85
N ALA A 348 1.07 -19.21 -47.10
CA ALA A 348 1.63 -18.14 -47.91
C ALA A 348 0.59 -17.05 -48.23
N VAL A 349 -0.64 -17.43 -48.53
CA VAL A 349 -1.73 -16.49 -48.76
C VAL A 349 -2.12 -15.75 -47.51
N ARG A 350 -2.18 -16.44 -46.37
CA ARG A 350 -2.46 -15.82 -45.06
C ARG A 350 -1.39 -14.83 -44.63
N LEU A 351 -0.15 -15.05 -45.00
CA LEU A 351 0.99 -14.17 -44.70
C LEU A 351 1.24 -13.10 -45.79
N GLY A 352 0.40 -13.03 -46.84
CA GLY A 352 0.54 -12.05 -47.91
C GLY A 352 1.83 -12.18 -48.74
N MET A 353 2.41 -13.39 -48.80
CA MET A 353 3.69 -13.61 -49.50
C MET A 353 3.67 -14.79 -50.49
N LYS A 354 4.64 -14.83 -51.39
CA LYS A 354 4.77 -15.95 -52.35
C LYS A 354 5.21 -17.22 -51.62
N ARG A 355 4.74 -18.39 -52.06
CA ARG A 355 5.11 -19.71 -51.52
C ARG A 355 6.64 -19.92 -51.42
N THR A 356 7.38 -19.48 -52.43
CA THR A 356 8.84 -19.58 -52.49
C THR A 356 9.51 -18.74 -51.39
N THR A 357 8.99 -17.53 -51.18
CA THR A 357 9.47 -16.61 -50.11
C THR A 357 9.22 -17.20 -48.70
N LEU A 358 8.01 -17.78 -48.52
CA LEU A 358 7.68 -18.44 -47.24
C LEU A 358 8.58 -19.68 -47.00
N ALA A 359 8.80 -20.51 -48.03
CA ALA A 359 9.68 -21.68 -47.89
C ALA A 359 11.13 -21.30 -47.56
N TYR A 360 11.64 -20.21 -48.13
CA TYR A 360 12.95 -19.67 -47.77
C TYR A 360 13.00 -19.20 -46.31
N ARG A 361 12.00 -18.43 -45.86
CA ARG A 361 11.93 -17.95 -44.49
C ARG A 361 11.81 -19.09 -43.47
N ILE A 362 11.00 -20.11 -43.74
CA ILE A 362 10.86 -21.31 -42.89
C ILE A 362 12.23 -21.99 -42.68
N ARG A 363 13.02 -22.14 -43.76
CA ARG A 363 14.39 -22.69 -43.65
C ARG A 363 15.33 -21.78 -42.84
N LYS A 364 15.29 -20.46 -43.15
CA LYS A 364 16.15 -19.48 -42.47
C LYS A 364 15.83 -19.39 -40.96
N LEU A 365 14.57 -19.55 -40.57
CA LEU A 365 14.09 -19.47 -39.16
C LEU A 365 14.09 -20.85 -38.47
N HIS A 366 14.64 -21.89 -39.10
CA HIS A 366 14.71 -23.26 -38.57
C HIS A 366 13.35 -23.78 -38.05
N ILE A 367 12.25 -23.54 -38.81
CA ILE A 367 10.93 -24.03 -38.45
C ILE A 367 10.77 -25.46 -38.98
N PRO A 368 10.43 -26.45 -38.15
CA PRO A 368 10.19 -27.82 -38.60
C PRO A 368 8.94 -27.86 -39.47
N LEU A 369 9.00 -28.58 -40.61
CA LEU A 369 7.93 -28.69 -41.59
C LEU A 369 6.89 -29.78 -41.28
N ARG A 370 7.11 -30.59 -40.25
CA ARG A 370 6.14 -31.58 -39.72
C ARG A 370 6.25 -31.64 -38.24
N PRO A 371 5.15 -31.81 -37.48
CA PRO A 371 5.23 -32.27 -36.13
C PRO A 371 5.69 -33.74 -36.15
N ASP A 372 6.61 -34.11 -35.28
CA ASP A 372 6.93 -35.51 -34.94
C ASP A 372 5.74 -36.16 -34.27
#